data_0e9328a88063471c8842774ffc838596
#
_entry.id   0e9328a88063471c8842774ffc838596
#
_cell.length_a   1.000
_cell.length_b   1.000
_cell.length_c   1.000
_cell.angle_alpha   90.00
_cell.angle_beta   90.00
_cell.angle_gamma   90.00
#
_symmetry.space_group_name_H-M   'P 1'
#
loop_
_entity.id
_entity.type
_entity.pdbx_description
1 polymer ?
#
loop_
_entity_poly.entity_id
_entity_poly.type
_entity_poly.pdbx_seq_one_letter_code
_entity_poly.pdbx_strand_id
1 'polypeptide(L)'
;MRMRSLLPFTKCRRGGLSVLLAALSLTAVLAGCSGKTETPTAATAETAAAAETTAEAMAVETTAAETTTAAETTGTASTVPTIIPEDVTIRVGSLKGPTSMGLVHLMDLSEQGTAGNNYEFTMFTAADELLAKIAVKDLDIALVPANIASVLYNKTQAITVIDINTLGVLDIVASDDSIKSIADLKGKTLYLTGKGTTPEYVINYLLAANGLTTDDVSLEFKSEATEVAVILKEQPDSIGLLPQPFVTAACAQNENLKIVLDLTKEWQAVQGAQGSQLVTGVTVVRKEFLEENPNAIALFLQEHQASSDFANANVDETAELIARLGIVEKAAIAKKALPYCNITCITGEPMQEALSGYLGVLAEQAPASIGGQLPDDGFYFLP
;
A
#
# COMPACT_ATOMS: atom_id res chain seq x y z
N MET A 1 50.24 43.25 -26.84
CA MET A 1 50.54 42.38 -27.99
C MET A 1 49.41 41.40 -28.09
N ARG A 2 48.31 41.71 -28.85
CA ARG A 2 47.96 41.24 -30.21
C ARG A 2 48.17 39.73 -30.33
N MET A 3 47.13 38.86 -30.53
CA MET A 3 46.22 38.71 -31.69
C MET A 3 45.17 37.66 -31.31
N ARG A 4 43.87 37.81 -31.33
CA ARG A 4 42.85 37.70 -32.38
C ARG A 4 43.04 36.56 -33.40
N SER A 5 42.13 35.54 -33.37
CA SER A 5 41.43 34.97 -34.56
C SER A 5 40.33 34.04 -34.03
N LEU A 6 39.05 34.32 -34.20
CA LEU A 6 38.15 34.27 -35.32
C LEU A 6 37.75 32.83 -35.74
N LEU A 7 36.46 32.62 -35.56
CA LEU A 7 35.54 31.54 -35.99
C LEU A 7 35.70 31.09 -37.46
N PRO A 8 35.05 29.97 -37.86
CA PRO A 8 33.80 30.20 -38.57
C PRO A 8 32.62 29.25 -38.22
N PHE A 9 31.45 29.86 -38.33
CA PHE A 9 30.14 29.26 -38.56
C PHE A 9 30.09 28.39 -39.79
N THR A 10 29.37 27.25 -39.75
CA THR A 10 28.77 26.69 -40.95
C THR A 10 27.31 26.39 -40.71
N LYS A 11 26.55 26.96 -41.59
CA LYS A 11 25.08 26.96 -41.77
C LYS A 11 24.56 25.64 -42.37
N CYS A 12 23.43 25.20 -41.87
CA CYS A 12 22.20 24.96 -42.63
C CYS A 12 22.14 23.81 -43.65
N ARG A 13 21.21 22.87 -43.43
CA ARG A 13 20.28 22.51 -44.50
C ARG A 13 18.97 21.95 -43.97
N ARG A 14 17.91 22.69 -44.23
CA ARG A 14 16.50 22.28 -44.20
C ARG A 14 16.23 21.33 -45.38
N GLY A 15 15.43 20.34 -45.19
CA GLY A 15 14.67 19.59 -46.17
C GLY A 15 13.72 18.73 -45.35
N GLY A 16 12.46 18.87 -45.41
CA GLY A 16 11.51 19.09 -46.48
C GLY A 16 10.71 17.82 -46.69
N LEU A 17 9.56 17.73 -46.02
CA LEU A 17 8.27 17.30 -46.49
C LEU A 17 8.15 15.89 -47.12
N SER A 18 7.37 14.98 -46.52
CA SER A 18 6.31 14.27 -47.24
C SER A 18 5.28 13.68 -46.30
N VAL A 19 4.12 14.28 -46.34
CA VAL A 19 2.83 13.76 -45.86
C VAL A 19 2.39 12.66 -46.83
N LEU A 20 2.02 11.50 -46.31
CA LEU A 20 1.20 10.53 -47.06
C LEU A 20 0.03 10.11 -46.18
N LEU A 21 -1.10 10.74 -46.44
CA LEU A 21 -2.44 10.25 -46.09
C LEU A 21 -2.74 9.01 -46.95
N ALA A 22 -3.12 7.93 -46.31
CA ALA A 22 -3.89 6.87 -46.95
C ALA A 22 -5.13 6.61 -46.13
N ALA A 23 -6.22 7.18 -46.56
CA ALA A 23 -7.57 6.79 -46.19
C ALA A 23 -7.93 5.51 -46.96
N LEU A 24 -8.42 4.50 -46.26
CA LEU A 24 -9.17 3.43 -46.93
C LEU A 24 -10.44 3.12 -46.15
N SER A 25 -11.48 3.16 -46.87
CA SER A 25 -12.89 3.14 -46.64
C SER A 25 -13.43 1.80 -46.13
N LEU A 26 -14.39 1.99 -45.30
CA LEU A 26 -15.55 1.23 -44.83
C LEU A 26 -16.20 0.37 -45.93
N THR A 27 -16.43 -0.92 -45.68
CA THR A 27 -17.54 -1.65 -46.26
C THR A 27 -18.21 -2.52 -45.24
N ALA A 28 -19.44 -2.15 -44.92
CA ALA A 28 -20.42 -2.95 -44.20
C ALA A 28 -20.98 -4.05 -45.11
N VAL A 29 -21.12 -5.26 -44.61
CA VAL A 29 -22.01 -6.27 -45.16
C VAL A 29 -22.93 -6.77 -44.06
N LEU A 30 -24.19 -6.44 -44.21
CA LEU A 30 -25.36 -6.97 -43.54
C LEU A 30 -25.87 -8.20 -44.32
N ALA A 31 -26.03 -9.32 -43.64
CA ALA A 31 -27.00 -10.38 -43.89
C ALA A 31 -27.10 -11.21 -42.62
N GLY A 32 -28.18 -11.36 -41.88
CA GLY A 32 -29.58 -11.58 -42.24
C GLY A 32 -29.94 -13.05 -42.27
N CYS A 33 -30.64 -13.52 -41.20
CA CYS A 33 -31.65 -14.60 -41.11
C CYS A 33 -31.50 -15.34 -39.78
N SER A 34 -32.40 -15.17 -38.80
CA SER A 34 -33.76 -15.70 -38.67
C SER A 34 -33.86 -17.18 -38.25
N GLY A 35 -34.47 -17.41 -37.10
CA GLY A 35 -35.20 -18.63 -36.68
C GLY A 35 -34.47 -19.41 -35.59
N LYS A 36 -35.01 -19.80 -34.47
CA LYS A 36 -36.36 -20.08 -34.02
C LYS A 36 -36.33 -20.26 -32.49
N THR A 37 -37.31 -19.75 -31.84
CA THR A 37 -37.83 -20.07 -30.51
C THR A 37 -38.08 -21.57 -30.31
N GLU A 38 -37.66 -22.13 -29.19
CA GLU A 38 -38.39 -23.22 -28.53
C GLU A 38 -38.05 -23.23 -27.02
N THR A 39 -39.07 -22.95 -26.22
CA THR A 39 -39.22 -23.35 -24.83
C THR A 39 -40.01 -24.65 -24.83
N PRO A 40 -39.72 -25.57 -23.94
CA PRO A 40 -40.81 -26.06 -23.10
C PRO A 40 -40.40 -26.19 -21.62
N THR A 41 -41.23 -25.62 -20.74
CA THR A 41 -42.28 -26.29 -19.93
C THR A 41 -41.79 -27.12 -18.76
N ALA A 42 -42.27 -26.68 -17.62
CA ALA A 42 -42.18 -27.18 -16.26
C ALA A 42 -42.73 -28.63 -16.11
N ALA A 43 -42.20 -29.33 -15.12
CA ALA A 43 -42.94 -30.36 -14.34
C ALA A 43 -42.33 -30.44 -12.93
N THR A 44 -43.07 -29.95 -11.93
CA THR A 44 -43.71 -30.64 -10.80
C THR A 44 -42.77 -31.43 -9.89
N ALA A 45 -42.52 -30.94 -8.70
CA ALA A 45 -43.14 -31.14 -7.37
C ALA A 45 -43.21 -32.60 -6.89
N GLU A 46 -42.58 -32.87 -5.75
CA GLU A 46 -43.07 -33.76 -4.65
C GLU A 46 -42.14 -33.56 -3.44
N THR A 47 -42.59 -32.99 -2.43
CA THR A 47 -43.19 -33.23 -1.13
C THR A 47 -42.67 -34.48 -0.40
N ALA A 48 -42.13 -34.31 0.78
CA ALA A 48 -42.30 -35.01 2.07
C ALA A 48 -41.02 -34.89 2.89
N ALA A 49 -40.98 -34.75 4.20
CA ALA A 49 -41.97 -34.64 5.27
C ALA A 49 -41.17 -34.21 6.51
N ALA A 50 -41.89 -33.56 7.40
CA ALA A 50 -41.48 -33.08 8.71
C ALA A 50 -40.98 -34.17 9.67
N ALA A 51 -40.11 -33.78 10.59
CA ALA A 51 -40.07 -34.36 11.93
C ALA A 51 -39.78 -33.26 12.94
N GLU A 52 -40.85 -32.88 13.62
CA GLU A 52 -40.86 -32.18 14.90
C GLU A 52 -40.25 -33.05 15.99
N THR A 53 -39.46 -32.46 16.88
CA THR A 53 -39.39 -32.96 18.25
C THR A 53 -39.17 -31.78 19.19
N THR A 54 -40.26 -31.39 19.77
CA THR A 54 -40.68 -30.90 21.08
C THR A 54 -39.60 -30.43 22.07
N ALA A 55 -39.95 -29.26 22.59
CA ALA A 55 -39.46 -28.53 23.73
C ALA A 55 -39.45 -29.34 25.06
N GLU A 56 -38.55 -28.93 25.95
CA GLU A 56 -38.89 -28.88 27.38
C GLU A 56 -38.21 -27.64 28.03
N ALA A 57 -39.08 -26.76 28.47
CA ALA A 57 -38.78 -25.65 29.34
C ALA A 57 -38.75 -26.17 30.78
N MET A 58 -37.70 -25.78 31.54
CA MET A 58 -37.78 -25.77 33.01
C MET A 58 -37.43 -24.39 33.52
N ALA A 59 -38.47 -23.74 33.96
CA ALA A 59 -38.39 -22.58 34.84
C ALA A 59 -38.11 -23.06 36.28
N VAL A 60 -37.18 -22.38 36.97
CA VAL A 60 -37.15 -22.38 38.43
C VAL A 60 -37.09 -20.95 38.90
N GLU A 61 -38.12 -20.59 39.64
CA GLU A 61 -38.35 -19.36 40.36
C GLU A 61 -37.41 -19.17 41.56
N THR A 62 -37.02 -17.88 41.79
CA THR A 62 -37.09 -17.05 42.97
C THR A 62 -36.37 -17.47 44.26
N THR A 63 -35.44 -16.65 44.72
CA THR A 63 -35.63 -15.90 45.97
C THR A 63 -34.63 -14.76 46.11
N ALA A 64 -35.15 -13.59 46.44
CA ALA A 64 -34.40 -12.41 46.81
C ALA A 64 -33.80 -12.55 48.24
N ALA A 65 -32.59 -12.00 48.41
CA ALA A 65 -32.17 -11.48 49.69
C ALA A 65 -31.18 -10.34 49.48
N GLU A 66 -31.62 -9.14 49.83
CA GLU A 66 -30.80 -7.96 50.00
C GLU A 66 -29.68 -8.19 51.01
N THR A 67 -28.48 -7.74 50.70
CA THR A 67 -27.57 -7.20 51.70
C THR A 67 -26.64 -6.18 51.03
N THR A 68 -26.86 -4.95 51.40
CA THR A 68 -26.07 -3.75 51.13
C THR A 68 -24.66 -3.93 51.67
N THR A 69 -23.64 -3.75 50.83
CA THR A 69 -22.36 -3.23 51.28
C THR A 69 -21.76 -2.40 50.13
N ALA A 70 -21.74 -1.09 50.31
CA ALA A 70 -21.07 -0.14 49.46
C ALA A 70 -19.54 -0.38 49.56
N ALA A 71 -18.94 -0.80 48.49
CA ALA A 71 -17.50 -0.65 48.27
C ALA A 71 -17.32 0.44 47.24
N GLU A 72 -16.91 1.61 47.67
CA GLU A 72 -16.40 2.67 46.78
C GLU A 72 -15.20 2.14 46.04
N THR A 73 -15.43 1.76 44.78
CA THR A 73 -14.38 1.57 43.81
C THR A 73 -14.12 2.94 43.18
N THR A 74 -13.10 3.63 43.65
CA THR A 74 -12.51 4.77 42.95
C THR A 74 -11.97 4.28 41.62
N GLY A 75 -12.83 4.21 40.61
CA GLY A 75 -12.47 4.09 39.22
C GLY A 75 -11.78 5.37 38.82
N THR A 76 -10.47 5.34 38.68
CA THR A 76 -9.75 6.37 37.93
C THR A 76 -10.24 6.28 36.52
N ALA A 77 -11.23 7.11 36.18
CA ALA A 77 -11.60 7.36 34.80
C ALA A 77 -10.36 7.98 34.13
N SER A 78 -9.70 7.20 33.29
CA SER A 78 -8.69 7.72 32.36
C SER A 78 -9.46 8.69 31.44
N THR A 79 -9.39 9.97 31.75
CA THR A 79 -9.91 11.01 30.88
C THR A 79 -8.98 11.07 29.68
N VAL A 80 -9.40 10.43 28.59
CA VAL A 80 -8.80 10.68 27.28
C VAL A 80 -8.96 12.19 27.06
N PRO A 81 -7.89 12.95 26.84
CA PRO A 81 -7.99 14.39 26.61
C PRO A 81 -8.87 14.61 25.38
N THR A 82 -9.92 15.44 25.52
CA THR A 82 -10.76 15.84 24.40
C THR A 82 -9.93 16.75 23.51
N ILE A 83 -9.55 16.27 22.31
CA ILE A 83 -8.88 17.10 21.31
C ILE A 83 -9.93 18.05 20.75
N ILE A 84 -9.61 19.35 20.75
CA ILE A 84 -10.46 20.38 20.16
C ILE A 84 -10.02 20.51 18.68
N PRO A 85 -10.90 20.25 17.71
CA PRO A 85 -10.59 20.41 16.30
C PRO A 85 -10.14 21.85 15.99
N GLU A 86 -9.16 21.99 15.14
CA GLU A 86 -8.72 23.27 14.59
C GLU A 86 -9.47 23.54 13.28
N ASP A 87 -9.81 24.80 13.00
CA ASP A 87 -10.47 25.19 11.75
C ASP A 87 -9.43 25.31 10.63
N VAL A 88 -8.90 24.16 10.24
CA VAL A 88 -7.87 24.03 9.19
C VAL A 88 -8.23 22.89 8.25
N THR A 89 -7.94 23.04 6.97
CA THR A 89 -8.04 21.95 5.99
C THR A 89 -6.67 21.27 5.87
N ILE A 90 -6.64 19.96 6.11
CA ILE A 90 -5.44 19.12 6.01
C ILE A 90 -5.38 18.48 4.62
N ARG A 91 -4.35 18.80 3.85
CA ARG A 91 -4.13 18.24 2.51
C ARG A 91 -3.28 16.98 2.63
N VAL A 92 -3.90 15.83 2.37
CA VAL A 92 -3.30 14.50 2.55
C VAL A 92 -3.02 13.87 1.20
N GLY A 93 -1.76 13.53 0.95
CA GLY A 93 -1.35 12.78 -0.23
C GLY A 93 -1.01 11.33 0.11
N SER A 94 -1.39 10.37 -0.74
CA SER A 94 -1.02 8.97 -0.57
C SER A 94 -0.71 8.30 -1.91
N LEU A 95 0.04 7.19 -1.87
CA LEU A 95 0.29 6.39 -3.07
C LEU A 95 -0.84 5.38 -3.27
N LYS A 96 -1.30 5.24 -4.51
CA LYS A 96 -2.30 4.24 -4.90
C LYS A 96 -1.75 2.84 -4.64
N GLY A 97 -2.28 2.16 -3.64
CA GLY A 97 -1.81 0.87 -3.19
C GLY A 97 -2.03 0.64 -1.69
N PRO A 98 -1.23 -0.20 -1.02
CA PRO A 98 -1.43 -0.57 0.38
C PRO A 98 -1.41 0.65 1.32
N THR A 99 -0.56 1.64 1.07
CA THR A 99 -0.47 2.87 1.88
C THR A 99 -1.77 3.69 1.91
N SER A 100 -2.60 3.64 0.85
CA SER A 100 -3.90 4.31 0.81
C SER A 100 -5.02 3.49 1.44
N MET A 101 -4.85 2.17 1.58
CA MET A 101 -5.93 1.28 2.05
C MET A 101 -6.31 1.52 3.51
N GLY A 102 -5.36 1.91 4.35
CA GLY A 102 -5.63 2.28 5.75
C GLY A 102 -6.43 3.58 5.90
N LEU A 103 -6.45 4.43 4.87
CA LEU A 103 -7.17 5.71 4.88
C LEU A 103 -8.60 5.63 4.33
N VAL A 104 -9.02 4.54 3.68
CA VAL A 104 -10.27 4.54 2.88
C VAL A 104 -11.51 4.83 3.70
N HIS A 105 -11.55 4.40 4.96
CA HIS A 105 -12.67 4.71 5.84
C HIS A 105 -12.66 6.19 6.27
N LEU A 106 -11.49 6.75 6.58
CA LEU A 106 -11.37 8.19 6.85
C LEU A 106 -11.71 9.05 5.62
N MET A 107 -11.34 8.62 4.42
CA MET A 107 -11.74 9.28 3.18
C MET A 107 -13.27 9.27 3.03
N ASP A 108 -13.93 8.15 3.33
CA ASP A 108 -15.39 8.02 3.29
C ASP A 108 -16.08 8.91 4.32
N LEU A 109 -15.60 8.94 5.56
CA LEU A 109 -16.10 9.85 6.60
C LEU A 109 -15.93 11.33 6.21
N SER A 110 -14.82 11.67 5.59
CA SER A 110 -14.56 13.03 5.09
C SER A 110 -15.53 13.42 3.98
N GLU A 111 -15.79 12.53 3.00
CA GLU A 111 -16.78 12.75 1.94
C GLU A 111 -18.20 12.93 2.50
N GLN A 112 -18.52 12.24 3.60
CA GLN A 112 -19.80 12.37 4.32
C GLN A 112 -19.89 13.62 5.21
N GLY A 113 -18.78 14.33 5.43
CA GLY A 113 -18.70 15.47 6.34
C GLY A 113 -18.82 15.08 7.82
N THR A 114 -18.41 13.85 8.18
CA THR A 114 -18.46 13.29 9.55
C THR A 114 -17.08 13.06 10.17
N ALA A 115 -15.99 13.31 9.44
CA ALA A 115 -14.65 13.35 9.99
C ALA A 115 -14.48 14.52 10.97
N GLY A 116 -13.60 14.37 11.94
CA GLY A 116 -13.36 15.40 12.96
C GLY A 116 -12.54 16.58 12.45
N ASN A 117 -11.63 16.36 11.50
CA ASN A 117 -10.95 17.42 10.76
C ASN A 117 -11.56 17.63 9.37
N ASN A 118 -11.21 18.76 8.73
CA ASN A 118 -11.48 18.97 7.30
C ASN A 118 -10.31 18.42 6.50
N TYR A 119 -10.58 17.53 5.53
CA TYR A 119 -9.55 16.88 4.72
C TYR A 119 -9.72 17.12 3.22
N GLU A 120 -8.60 17.23 2.51
CA GLU A 120 -8.50 17.11 1.06
C GLU A 120 -7.54 15.96 0.73
N PHE A 121 -8.08 14.84 0.23
CA PHE A 121 -7.29 13.67 -0.14
C PHE A 121 -6.93 13.66 -1.61
N THR A 122 -5.66 13.35 -1.91
CA THR A 122 -5.17 13.14 -3.28
C THR A 122 -4.34 11.86 -3.36
N MET A 123 -4.69 10.95 -4.27
CA MET A 123 -3.93 9.73 -4.54
C MET A 123 -3.03 9.90 -5.76
N PHE A 124 -1.77 9.49 -5.63
CA PHE A 124 -0.74 9.55 -6.66
C PHE A 124 -0.35 8.14 -7.09
N THR A 125 0.13 7.99 -8.33
CA THR A 125 0.66 6.72 -8.85
C THR A 125 2.18 6.64 -8.74
N ALA A 126 2.86 7.79 -8.64
CA ALA A 126 4.31 7.88 -8.55
C ALA A 126 4.76 8.61 -7.28
N ALA A 127 5.76 8.06 -6.60
CA ALA A 127 6.31 8.65 -5.38
C ALA A 127 6.95 10.01 -5.62
N ASP A 128 7.61 10.22 -6.76
CA ASP A 128 8.28 11.48 -7.10
C ASP A 128 7.28 12.65 -7.23
N GLU A 129 6.09 12.39 -7.77
CA GLU A 129 5.04 13.40 -7.86
C GLU A 129 4.54 13.80 -6.47
N LEU A 130 4.27 12.82 -5.62
CA LEU A 130 3.87 13.04 -4.23
C LEU A 130 4.92 13.85 -3.45
N LEU A 131 6.21 13.49 -3.59
CA LEU A 131 7.32 14.20 -2.94
C LEU A 131 7.47 15.64 -3.43
N ALA A 132 7.26 15.88 -4.72
CA ALA A 132 7.28 17.24 -5.25
C ALA A 132 6.18 18.10 -4.61
N LYS A 133 4.99 17.55 -4.40
CA LYS A 133 3.85 18.23 -3.79
C LYS A 133 4.09 18.60 -2.32
N ILE A 134 4.65 17.68 -1.51
CA ILE A 134 4.96 18.00 -0.12
C ILE A 134 6.11 19.02 -0.01
N ALA A 135 7.09 18.93 -0.90
CA ALA A 135 8.24 19.86 -0.92
C ALA A 135 7.84 21.31 -1.25
N VAL A 136 6.82 21.51 -2.10
CA VAL A 136 6.31 22.86 -2.44
C VAL A 136 5.14 23.29 -1.55
N LYS A 137 4.84 22.52 -0.48
CA LYS A 137 3.79 22.79 0.51
C LYS A 137 2.36 22.72 -0.07
N ASP A 138 2.16 21.99 -1.17
CA ASP A 138 0.83 21.69 -1.71
C ASP A 138 0.14 20.58 -0.88
N LEU A 139 0.90 19.80 -0.12
CA LEU A 139 0.43 18.81 0.84
C LEU A 139 0.96 19.11 2.23
N ASP A 140 0.20 18.74 3.26
CA ASP A 140 0.57 18.88 4.67
C ASP A 140 1.02 17.54 5.25
N ILE A 141 0.34 16.46 4.85
CA ILE A 141 0.62 15.07 5.21
C ILE A 141 0.85 14.26 3.92
N ALA A 142 1.78 13.31 3.97
CA ALA A 142 2.01 12.37 2.86
C ALA A 142 2.32 10.96 3.37
N LEU A 143 1.69 9.96 2.74
CA LEU A 143 1.98 8.55 2.97
C LEU A 143 2.96 8.06 1.89
N VAL A 144 4.18 7.75 2.31
CA VAL A 144 5.33 7.51 1.41
C VAL A 144 6.09 6.24 1.80
N PRO A 145 6.91 5.66 0.89
CA PRO A 145 7.85 4.60 1.25
C PRO A 145 8.81 5.06 2.36
N ALA A 146 9.10 4.17 3.31
CA ALA A 146 9.89 4.47 4.50
C ALA A 146 11.29 5.02 4.19
N ASN A 147 12.00 4.42 3.22
CA ASN A 147 13.32 4.89 2.79
C ASN A 147 13.27 6.28 2.15
N ILE A 148 12.21 6.58 1.40
CA ILE A 148 12.02 7.88 0.74
C ILE A 148 11.75 8.98 1.76
N ALA A 149 11.01 8.69 2.84
CA ALA A 149 10.85 9.63 3.95
C ALA A 149 12.21 10.02 4.55
N SER A 150 13.11 9.05 4.78
CA SER A 150 14.47 9.29 5.26
C SER A 150 15.29 10.16 4.29
N VAL A 151 15.23 9.85 2.97
CA VAL A 151 15.91 10.66 1.94
C VAL A 151 15.40 12.10 1.94
N LEU A 152 14.08 12.30 2.02
CA LEU A 152 13.49 13.64 2.05
C LEU A 152 13.89 14.39 3.32
N TYR A 153 13.83 13.71 4.47
CA TYR A 153 14.26 14.29 5.74
C TYR A 153 15.71 14.73 5.71
N ASN A 154 16.63 13.85 5.31
CA ASN A 154 18.06 14.15 5.25
C ASN A 154 18.40 15.32 4.31
N LYS A 155 17.58 15.54 3.28
CA LYS A 155 17.76 16.66 2.34
C LYS A 155 17.18 17.98 2.86
N THR A 156 16.09 17.94 3.60
CA THR A 156 15.29 19.14 3.85
C THR A 156 15.12 19.48 5.32
N GLN A 157 15.17 18.48 6.20
CA GLN A 157 14.83 18.59 7.64
C GLN A 157 13.40 19.12 7.90
N ALA A 158 12.55 19.16 6.85
CA ALA A 158 11.27 19.85 6.86
C ALA A 158 10.06 18.96 7.20
N ILE A 159 10.28 17.67 7.34
CA ILE A 159 9.22 16.71 7.67
C ILE A 159 9.55 15.92 8.93
N THR A 160 8.56 15.26 9.51
CA THR A 160 8.72 14.25 10.56
C THR A 160 7.75 13.08 10.30
N VAL A 161 8.13 11.88 10.70
CA VAL A 161 7.27 10.68 10.61
C VAL A 161 6.38 10.64 11.84
N ILE A 162 5.07 10.44 11.62
CA ILE A 162 4.06 10.41 12.68
C ILE A 162 3.49 9.00 12.92
N ASP A 163 3.52 8.12 11.92
CA ASP A 163 3.17 6.72 12.05
C ASP A 163 3.84 5.83 10.98
N ILE A 164 3.87 4.51 11.24
CA ILE A 164 4.05 3.47 10.23
C ILE A 164 2.66 3.01 9.81
N ASN A 165 2.31 3.20 8.53
CA ASN A 165 0.99 2.87 7.99
C ASN A 165 0.94 1.49 7.31
N THR A 166 2.10 0.94 6.90
CA THR A 166 2.17 -0.33 6.16
C THR A 166 3.46 -1.06 6.50
N LEU A 167 3.34 -2.30 6.97
CA LEU A 167 4.47 -3.20 7.15
C LEU A 167 4.80 -3.95 5.85
N GLY A 168 5.45 -5.12 5.90
CA GLY A 168 5.86 -5.87 4.71
C GLY A 168 4.66 -6.37 3.89
N VAL A 169 4.68 -6.13 2.58
CA VAL A 169 3.60 -6.48 1.64
C VAL A 169 4.12 -7.05 0.32
N LEU A 170 5.41 -7.43 0.29
CA LEU A 170 6.08 -7.86 -0.93
C LEU A 170 6.13 -9.38 -1.01
N ASP A 171 5.73 -9.90 -2.16
CA ASP A 171 5.76 -11.34 -2.44
C ASP A 171 6.43 -11.61 -3.79
N ILE A 172 7.12 -12.75 -3.90
CA ILE A 172 7.54 -13.30 -5.19
C ILE A 172 6.48 -14.28 -5.66
N VAL A 173 6.03 -14.07 -6.89
CA VAL A 173 5.02 -14.89 -7.57
C VAL A 173 5.61 -15.55 -8.80
N ALA A 174 5.31 -16.82 -8.99
CA ALA A 174 5.72 -17.62 -10.14
C ALA A 174 4.75 -18.77 -10.37
N SER A 175 4.78 -19.36 -11.57
CA SER A 175 4.13 -20.64 -11.86
C SER A 175 5.04 -21.85 -11.57
N ASP A 176 6.34 -21.60 -11.41
CA ASP A 176 7.37 -22.60 -11.18
C ASP A 176 7.47 -22.96 -9.69
N ASP A 177 7.11 -24.21 -9.36
CA ASP A 177 7.18 -24.74 -7.99
C ASP A 177 8.63 -25.03 -7.53
N SER A 178 9.67 -24.81 -8.36
CA SER A 178 11.07 -25.04 -8.01
C SER A 178 11.65 -23.97 -7.08
N ILE A 179 11.01 -22.78 -7.00
CA ILE A 179 11.45 -21.69 -6.14
C ILE A 179 10.90 -21.92 -4.72
N LYS A 180 11.79 -22.23 -3.77
CA LYS A 180 11.49 -22.48 -2.35
C LYS A 180 12.26 -21.57 -1.40
N SER A 181 13.28 -20.88 -1.91
CA SER A 181 14.13 -19.97 -1.15
C SER A 181 14.67 -18.86 -2.06
N ILE A 182 15.20 -17.81 -1.45
CA ILE A 182 15.88 -16.72 -2.19
C ILE A 182 17.04 -17.26 -3.03
N ALA A 183 17.75 -18.30 -2.57
CA ALA A 183 18.87 -18.91 -3.30
C ALA A 183 18.45 -19.54 -4.64
N ASP A 184 17.18 -19.97 -4.79
CA ASP A 184 16.67 -20.56 -6.04
C ASP A 184 16.44 -19.52 -7.16
N LEU A 185 16.58 -18.23 -6.85
CA LEU A 185 16.53 -17.15 -7.83
C LEU A 185 17.82 -17.05 -8.69
N LYS A 186 18.88 -17.77 -8.33
CA LYS A 186 20.14 -17.72 -9.07
C LYS A 186 19.96 -18.05 -10.55
N GLY A 187 20.48 -17.16 -11.43
CA GLY A 187 20.39 -17.30 -12.89
C GLY A 187 19.00 -16.98 -13.47
N LYS A 188 18.08 -16.50 -12.66
CA LYS A 188 16.72 -16.16 -13.08
C LYS A 188 16.55 -14.66 -13.30
N THR A 189 15.50 -14.30 -14.05
CA THR A 189 15.05 -12.90 -14.21
C THR A 189 13.85 -12.65 -13.30
N LEU A 190 13.92 -11.60 -12.51
CA LEU A 190 12.86 -11.14 -11.62
C LEU A 190 12.30 -9.81 -12.13
N TYR A 191 11.02 -9.81 -12.51
CA TYR A 191 10.31 -8.60 -12.91
C TYR A 191 9.72 -7.90 -11.69
N LEU A 192 9.97 -6.59 -11.55
CA LEU A 192 9.54 -5.83 -10.38
C LEU A 192 9.30 -4.36 -10.71
N THR A 193 8.79 -3.63 -9.73
CA THR A 193 8.64 -2.16 -9.77
C THR A 193 9.41 -1.52 -8.62
N GLY A 194 9.39 -0.20 -8.55
CA GLY A 194 9.91 0.52 -7.38
C GLY A 194 11.41 0.63 -7.33
N LYS A 195 12.05 0.91 -8.48
CA LYS A 195 13.49 1.23 -8.53
C LYS A 195 13.79 2.42 -7.61
N GLY A 196 14.80 2.30 -6.75
CA GLY A 196 15.16 3.31 -5.76
C GLY A 196 14.22 3.36 -4.53
N THR A 197 13.32 2.38 -4.40
CA THR A 197 12.37 2.30 -3.27
C THR A 197 12.41 0.93 -2.59
N THR A 198 11.54 0.70 -1.60
CA THR A 198 11.48 -0.50 -0.77
C THR A 198 11.65 -1.82 -1.55
N PRO A 199 10.95 -2.10 -2.69
CA PRO A 199 11.10 -3.38 -3.38
C PRO A 199 12.53 -3.70 -3.81
N GLU A 200 13.25 -2.73 -4.38
CA GLU A 200 14.63 -2.92 -4.81
C GLU A 200 15.57 -3.22 -3.63
N TYR A 201 15.48 -2.43 -2.56
CA TYR A 201 16.37 -2.58 -1.42
C TYR A 201 16.12 -3.85 -0.63
N VAL A 202 14.85 -4.24 -0.48
CA VAL A 202 14.49 -5.49 0.20
C VAL A 202 15.01 -6.70 -0.55
N ILE A 203 14.80 -6.78 -1.86
CA ILE A 203 15.29 -7.94 -2.62
C ILE A 203 16.83 -7.97 -2.65
N ASN A 204 17.49 -6.84 -2.80
CA ASN A 204 18.95 -6.77 -2.78
C ASN A 204 19.52 -7.24 -1.43
N TYR A 205 18.89 -6.81 -0.31
CA TYR A 205 19.26 -7.29 1.02
C TYR A 205 19.11 -8.80 1.16
N LEU A 206 17.96 -9.35 0.75
CA LEU A 206 17.69 -10.78 0.86
C LEU A 206 18.62 -11.61 -0.06
N LEU A 207 18.92 -11.13 -1.26
CA LEU A 207 19.92 -11.75 -2.13
C LEU A 207 21.29 -11.81 -1.45
N ALA A 208 21.78 -10.68 -0.94
CA ALA A 208 23.08 -10.61 -0.27
C ALA A 208 23.14 -11.51 0.97
N ALA A 209 22.09 -11.54 1.79
CA ALA A 209 21.98 -12.39 2.97
C ALA A 209 22.01 -13.89 2.63
N ASN A 210 21.60 -14.26 1.41
CA ASN A 210 21.63 -15.63 0.89
C ASN A 210 22.84 -15.92 -0.01
N GLY A 211 23.88 -15.06 0.02
CA GLY A 211 25.11 -15.24 -0.73
C GLY A 211 25.02 -15.02 -2.24
N LEU A 212 23.97 -14.31 -2.69
CA LEU A 212 23.76 -13.90 -4.07
C LEU A 212 24.07 -12.42 -4.26
N THR A 213 24.35 -12.04 -5.50
CA THR A 213 24.56 -10.67 -5.92
C THR A 213 23.54 -10.28 -7.00
N THR A 214 23.46 -9.01 -7.36
CA THR A 214 22.69 -8.54 -8.50
C THR A 214 23.21 -9.04 -9.86
N ASP A 215 24.43 -9.61 -9.91
CA ASP A 215 24.95 -10.28 -11.10
C ASP A 215 24.43 -11.73 -11.20
N ASP A 216 24.01 -12.32 -10.08
CA ASP A 216 23.44 -13.67 -10.04
C ASP A 216 21.93 -13.69 -10.40
N VAL A 217 21.23 -12.56 -10.26
CA VAL A 217 19.78 -12.43 -10.53
C VAL A 217 19.54 -11.18 -11.36
N SER A 218 18.92 -11.33 -12.54
CA SER A 218 18.60 -10.20 -13.39
C SER A 218 17.34 -9.48 -12.88
N LEU A 219 17.49 -8.23 -12.41
CA LEU A 219 16.36 -7.41 -11.93
C LEU A 219 15.84 -6.52 -13.07
N GLU A 220 14.61 -6.82 -13.54
CA GLU A 220 13.95 -6.11 -14.64
C GLU A 220 12.87 -5.17 -14.11
N PHE A 221 13.16 -3.88 -14.00
CA PHE A 221 12.23 -2.89 -13.49
C PHE A 221 11.19 -2.46 -14.52
N LYS A 222 9.92 -2.44 -14.11
CA LYS A 222 8.78 -1.92 -14.87
C LYS A 222 8.24 -0.66 -14.19
N SER A 223 7.51 0.15 -14.95
CA SER A 223 6.96 1.41 -14.44
C SER A 223 5.85 1.17 -13.43
N GLU A 224 5.00 0.17 -13.68
CA GLU A 224 3.83 -0.13 -12.86
C GLU A 224 3.70 -1.64 -12.56
N ALA A 225 3.08 -1.96 -11.43
CA ALA A 225 2.82 -3.35 -11.02
C ALA A 225 1.89 -4.09 -11.99
N THR A 226 1.01 -3.38 -12.67
CA THR A 226 0.13 -3.91 -13.73
C THR A 226 0.91 -4.44 -14.93
N GLU A 227 2.04 -3.81 -15.29
CA GLU A 227 2.92 -4.31 -16.36
C GLU A 227 3.55 -5.65 -15.99
N VAL A 228 4.01 -5.78 -14.74
CA VAL A 228 4.55 -7.05 -14.21
C VAL A 228 3.46 -8.13 -14.23
N ALA A 229 2.23 -7.81 -13.82
CA ALA A 229 1.11 -8.76 -13.84
C ALA A 229 0.79 -9.24 -15.27
N VAL A 230 0.88 -8.35 -16.27
CA VAL A 230 0.72 -8.71 -17.70
C VAL A 230 1.83 -9.67 -18.14
N ILE A 231 3.10 -9.39 -17.82
CA ILE A 231 4.24 -10.28 -18.14
C ILE A 231 4.01 -11.68 -17.54
N LEU A 232 3.64 -11.75 -16.26
CA LEU A 232 3.35 -13.01 -15.56
C LEU A 232 2.19 -13.80 -16.19
N LYS A 233 1.24 -13.11 -16.81
CA LYS A 233 0.13 -13.75 -17.54
C LYS A 233 0.54 -14.25 -18.92
N GLU A 234 1.35 -13.50 -19.64
CA GLU A 234 1.73 -13.79 -21.03
C GLU A 234 2.92 -14.73 -21.13
N GLN A 235 3.78 -14.75 -20.13
CA GLN A 235 5.01 -15.55 -20.06
C GLN A 235 4.97 -16.48 -18.84
N PRO A 236 4.51 -17.73 -18.98
CA PRO A 236 4.28 -18.63 -17.84
C PRO A 236 5.50 -18.92 -16.97
N ASP A 237 6.72 -18.83 -17.52
CA ASP A 237 7.96 -19.10 -16.80
C ASP A 237 8.55 -17.85 -16.11
N SER A 238 7.83 -16.71 -16.18
CA SER A 238 8.27 -15.46 -15.57
C SER A 238 8.08 -15.48 -14.05
N ILE A 239 8.99 -14.76 -13.38
CA ILE A 239 8.96 -14.56 -11.93
C ILE A 239 8.75 -13.07 -11.68
N GLY A 240 7.80 -12.72 -10.82
CA GLY A 240 7.53 -11.34 -10.46
C GLY A 240 7.67 -11.09 -8.97
N LEU A 241 8.18 -9.93 -8.60
CA LEU A 241 8.09 -9.37 -7.26
C LEU A 241 7.07 -8.25 -7.29
N LEU A 242 5.99 -8.43 -6.55
CA LEU A 242 4.86 -7.52 -6.52
C LEU A 242 4.46 -7.19 -5.08
N PRO A 243 3.94 -6.00 -4.82
CA PRO A 243 3.25 -5.71 -3.56
C PRO A 243 1.80 -6.20 -3.61
N GLN A 244 1.21 -6.45 -2.44
CA GLN A 244 -0.25 -6.51 -2.32
C GLN A 244 -0.82 -5.10 -2.65
N PRO A 245 -2.00 -5.02 -3.25
CA PRO A 245 -2.94 -6.07 -3.68
C PRO A 245 -2.64 -6.65 -5.09
N PHE A 246 -1.58 -6.21 -5.75
CA PHE A 246 -1.26 -6.63 -7.12
C PHE A 246 -0.90 -8.11 -7.23
N VAL A 247 -0.28 -8.69 -6.19
CA VAL A 247 -0.07 -10.14 -6.06
C VAL A 247 -1.40 -10.89 -6.19
N THR A 248 -2.37 -10.51 -5.35
CA THR A 248 -3.71 -11.13 -5.35
C THR A 248 -4.41 -10.93 -6.69
N ALA A 249 -4.28 -9.76 -7.31
CA ALA A 249 -4.86 -9.47 -8.63
C ALA A 249 -4.23 -10.34 -9.73
N ALA A 250 -2.91 -10.50 -9.73
CA ALA A 250 -2.19 -11.35 -10.70
C ALA A 250 -2.59 -12.82 -10.55
N CYS A 251 -2.60 -13.35 -9.32
CA CYS A 251 -3.03 -14.72 -9.04
C CYS A 251 -4.52 -14.97 -9.39
N ALA A 252 -5.38 -13.98 -9.23
CA ALA A 252 -6.78 -14.09 -9.63
C ALA A 252 -6.99 -14.09 -11.16
N GLN A 253 -6.04 -13.53 -11.92
CA GLN A 253 -6.07 -13.51 -13.39
C GLN A 253 -5.39 -14.72 -14.03
N ASN A 254 -4.50 -15.39 -13.29
CA ASN A 254 -3.77 -16.57 -13.73
C ASN A 254 -3.69 -17.59 -12.59
N GLU A 255 -4.51 -18.65 -12.67
CA GLU A 255 -4.63 -19.70 -11.64
C GLU A 255 -3.34 -20.53 -11.46
N ASN A 256 -2.41 -20.48 -12.41
CA ASN A 256 -1.12 -21.14 -12.29
C ASN A 256 -0.11 -20.36 -11.43
N LEU A 257 -0.33 -19.03 -11.27
CA LEU A 257 0.52 -18.21 -10.42
C LEU A 257 0.27 -18.47 -8.94
N LYS A 258 1.34 -18.58 -8.19
CA LYS A 258 1.34 -18.77 -6.73
C LYS A 258 2.32 -17.80 -6.10
N ILE A 259 2.06 -17.42 -4.87
CA ILE A 259 3.08 -16.84 -3.99
C ILE A 259 4.07 -17.95 -3.67
N VAL A 260 5.29 -17.82 -4.16
CA VAL A 260 6.37 -18.79 -3.91
C VAL A 260 7.26 -18.36 -2.74
N LEU A 261 7.44 -17.04 -2.53
CA LEU A 261 8.15 -16.49 -1.38
C LEU A 261 7.41 -15.25 -0.84
N ASP A 262 7.21 -15.21 0.47
CA ASP A 262 6.73 -14.07 1.23
C ASP A 262 7.96 -13.33 1.79
N LEU A 263 8.27 -12.13 1.27
CA LEU A 263 9.50 -11.43 1.63
C LEU A 263 9.51 -10.91 3.08
N THR A 264 8.35 -10.81 3.73
CA THR A 264 8.29 -10.52 5.16
C THR A 264 8.82 -11.67 5.98
N LYS A 265 8.46 -12.91 5.61
CA LYS A 265 8.99 -14.13 6.25
C LYS A 265 10.47 -14.33 5.97
N GLU A 266 10.89 -14.11 4.71
CA GLU A 266 12.30 -14.19 4.34
C GLU A 266 13.14 -13.15 5.11
N TRP A 267 12.62 -11.92 5.25
CA TRP A 267 13.24 -10.87 6.06
C TRP A 267 13.40 -11.31 7.52
N GLN A 268 12.32 -11.79 8.14
CA GLN A 268 12.34 -12.28 9.52
C GLN A 268 13.29 -13.45 9.72
N ALA A 269 13.37 -14.36 8.73
CA ALA A 269 14.30 -15.49 8.78
C ALA A 269 15.77 -15.03 8.82
N VAL A 270 16.11 -13.97 8.08
CA VAL A 270 17.45 -13.37 8.08
C VAL A 270 17.71 -12.58 9.36
N GLN A 271 16.76 -11.76 9.78
CA GLN A 271 16.89 -10.87 10.95
C GLN A 271 16.82 -11.60 12.29
N GLY A 272 16.13 -12.76 12.34
CA GLY A 272 15.82 -13.46 13.58
C GLY A 272 14.70 -12.81 14.41
N ALA A 273 14.38 -13.45 15.54
CA ALA A 273 13.21 -13.06 16.36
C ALA A 273 13.31 -11.68 17.03
N GLN A 274 14.53 -11.17 17.22
CA GLN A 274 14.81 -9.87 17.84
C GLN A 274 15.29 -8.83 16.81
N GLY A 275 15.19 -9.16 15.52
CA GLY A 275 15.66 -8.28 14.45
C GLY A 275 14.61 -7.26 14.01
N SER A 276 15.00 -6.41 13.05
CA SER A 276 14.14 -5.36 12.53
C SER A 276 12.93 -5.91 11.78
N GLN A 277 11.83 -5.17 11.82
CA GLN A 277 10.65 -5.44 11.00
C GLN A 277 10.85 -4.87 9.58
N LEU A 278 10.18 -5.47 8.60
CA LEU A 278 10.10 -4.90 7.26
C LEU A 278 9.05 -3.79 7.24
N VAL A 279 9.48 -2.54 7.10
CA VAL A 279 8.61 -1.37 7.04
C VAL A 279 8.49 -0.89 5.59
N THR A 280 7.28 -0.90 5.04
CA THR A 280 7.05 -0.46 3.66
C THR A 280 6.67 1.01 3.58
N GLY A 281 5.68 1.44 4.36
CA GLY A 281 5.11 2.77 4.29
C GLY A 281 5.04 3.48 5.63
N VAL A 282 5.27 4.79 5.58
CA VAL A 282 5.16 5.69 6.73
C VAL A 282 4.35 6.92 6.36
N THR A 283 3.76 7.55 7.36
CA THR A 283 3.08 8.84 7.22
C THR A 283 4.00 9.94 7.71
N VAL A 284 4.24 10.91 6.86
CA VAL A 284 5.04 12.11 7.19
C VAL A 284 4.15 13.34 7.22
N VAL A 285 4.49 14.27 8.10
CA VAL A 285 3.87 15.61 8.18
C VAL A 285 4.95 16.67 8.01
N ARG A 286 4.61 17.80 7.41
CA ARG A 286 5.49 18.97 7.41
C ARG A 286 5.64 19.50 8.85
N LYS A 287 6.89 19.71 9.31
CA LYS A 287 7.16 20.19 10.68
C LYS A 287 6.46 21.52 10.99
N GLU A 288 6.52 22.47 10.05
CA GLU A 288 5.83 23.75 10.17
C GLU A 288 4.32 23.58 10.40
N PHE A 289 3.67 22.66 9.65
CA PHE A 289 2.24 22.39 9.81
C PHE A 289 1.92 21.74 11.15
N LEU A 290 2.75 20.79 11.61
CA LEU A 290 2.63 20.17 12.92
C LEU A 290 2.78 21.18 14.06
N GLU A 291 3.74 22.11 13.96
CA GLU A 291 3.98 23.15 14.96
C GLU A 291 2.82 24.16 15.03
N GLU A 292 2.22 24.49 13.87
CA GLU A 292 1.10 25.42 13.76
C GLU A 292 -0.24 24.79 14.16
N ASN A 293 -0.42 23.48 13.93
CA ASN A 293 -1.71 22.77 14.08
C ASN A 293 -1.57 21.44 14.85
N PRO A 294 -1.05 21.44 16.08
CA PRO A 294 -0.77 20.21 16.82
C PRO A 294 -2.02 19.39 17.14
N ASN A 295 -3.15 20.05 17.41
CA ASN A 295 -4.42 19.36 17.68
C ASN A 295 -4.99 18.69 16.42
N ALA A 296 -4.84 19.33 15.25
CA ALA A 296 -5.28 18.75 14.00
C ALA A 296 -4.51 17.47 13.67
N ILE A 297 -3.19 17.44 13.96
CA ILE A 297 -2.37 16.23 13.77
C ILE A 297 -2.69 15.16 14.80
N ALA A 298 -2.90 15.53 16.07
CA ALA A 298 -3.30 14.58 17.10
C ALA A 298 -4.65 13.91 16.76
N LEU A 299 -5.60 14.68 16.25
CA LEU A 299 -6.90 14.15 15.79
C LEU A 299 -6.74 13.30 14.52
N PHE A 300 -5.89 13.72 13.55
CA PHE A 300 -5.58 12.91 12.38
C PHE A 300 -5.05 11.52 12.77
N LEU A 301 -4.11 11.44 13.72
CA LEU A 301 -3.57 10.15 14.18
C LEU A 301 -4.65 9.25 14.80
N GLN A 302 -5.59 9.83 15.58
CA GLN A 302 -6.73 9.07 16.11
C GLN A 302 -7.65 8.56 15.00
N GLU A 303 -7.97 9.39 14.03
CA GLU A 303 -8.84 9.04 12.89
C GLU A 303 -8.16 8.05 11.95
N HIS A 304 -6.84 8.20 11.71
CA HIS A 304 -6.07 7.25 10.91
C HIS A 304 -5.96 5.89 11.59
N GLN A 305 -5.72 5.85 12.91
CA GLN A 305 -5.77 4.60 13.68
C GLN A 305 -7.13 3.93 13.56
N ALA A 306 -8.22 4.68 13.80
CA ALA A 306 -9.57 4.15 13.69
C ALA A 306 -9.88 3.65 12.28
N SER A 307 -9.42 4.35 11.23
CA SER A 307 -9.59 3.93 9.84
C SER A 307 -8.79 2.66 9.52
N SER A 308 -7.57 2.53 10.03
CA SER A 308 -6.74 1.35 9.87
C SER A 308 -7.32 0.13 10.60
N ASP A 309 -7.82 0.33 11.81
CA ASP A 309 -8.51 -0.71 12.59
C ASP A 309 -9.80 -1.15 11.90
N PHE A 310 -10.56 -0.19 11.37
CA PHE A 310 -11.75 -0.49 10.58
C PHE A 310 -11.41 -1.32 9.36
N ALA A 311 -10.36 -0.96 8.61
CA ALA A 311 -9.94 -1.67 7.41
C ALA A 311 -9.59 -3.15 7.71
N ASN A 312 -8.96 -3.42 8.84
CA ASN A 312 -8.61 -4.77 9.27
C ASN A 312 -9.80 -5.57 9.81
N ALA A 313 -10.75 -4.90 10.48
CA ALA A 313 -11.90 -5.55 11.12
C ALA A 313 -13.10 -5.74 10.16
N ASN A 314 -13.30 -4.82 9.19
CA ASN A 314 -14.47 -4.77 8.32
C ASN A 314 -14.06 -4.98 6.85
N VAL A 315 -13.47 -6.16 6.58
CA VAL A 315 -12.85 -6.49 5.28
C VAL A 315 -13.80 -6.32 4.10
N ASP A 316 -15.07 -6.69 4.24
CA ASP A 316 -16.06 -6.58 3.16
C ASP A 316 -16.35 -5.13 2.79
N GLU A 317 -16.64 -4.29 3.78
CA GLU A 317 -16.93 -2.88 3.58
C GLU A 317 -15.72 -2.11 3.09
N THR A 318 -14.56 -2.38 3.68
CA THR A 318 -13.28 -1.82 3.22
C THR A 318 -12.97 -2.19 1.78
N ALA A 319 -13.27 -3.42 1.34
CA ALA A 319 -13.07 -3.84 -0.04
C ALA A 319 -13.94 -3.05 -1.03
N GLU A 320 -15.19 -2.75 -0.66
CA GLU A 320 -16.08 -1.90 -1.47
C GLU A 320 -15.55 -0.44 -1.53
N LEU A 321 -15.07 0.11 -0.41
CA LEU A 321 -14.44 1.44 -0.39
C LEU A 321 -13.19 1.49 -1.27
N ILE A 322 -12.31 0.49 -1.19
CA ILE A 322 -11.10 0.37 -2.01
C ILE A 322 -11.44 0.36 -3.50
N ALA A 323 -12.49 -0.38 -3.90
CA ALA A 323 -12.94 -0.44 -5.28
C ALA A 323 -13.59 0.88 -5.73
N ARG A 324 -14.44 1.48 -4.89
CA ARG A 324 -15.09 2.77 -5.15
C ARG A 324 -14.07 3.90 -5.35
N LEU A 325 -13.02 3.93 -4.53
CA LEU A 325 -11.93 4.90 -4.60
C LEU A 325 -10.90 4.58 -5.70
N GLY A 326 -11.09 3.48 -6.43
CA GLY A 326 -10.26 3.12 -7.57
C GLY A 326 -8.83 2.65 -7.23
N ILE A 327 -8.57 2.22 -5.98
CA ILE A 327 -7.28 1.65 -5.59
C ILE A 327 -7.10 0.28 -6.25
N VAL A 328 -8.16 -0.54 -6.25
CA VAL A 328 -8.26 -1.83 -6.95
C VAL A 328 -9.55 -1.83 -7.77
N GLU A 329 -9.54 -2.42 -8.96
CA GLU A 329 -10.72 -2.39 -9.84
C GLU A 329 -11.94 -3.13 -9.28
N LYS A 330 -11.72 -4.20 -8.48
CA LYS A 330 -12.79 -5.11 -8.03
C LYS A 330 -12.71 -5.34 -6.53
N ALA A 331 -13.80 -5.10 -5.82
CA ALA A 331 -13.93 -5.36 -4.40
C ALA A 331 -13.57 -6.81 -4.01
N ALA A 332 -13.91 -7.79 -4.85
CA ALA A 332 -13.58 -9.20 -4.62
C ALA A 332 -12.05 -9.46 -4.59
N ILE A 333 -11.26 -8.68 -5.33
CA ILE A 333 -9.79 -8.75 -5.28
C ILE A 333 -9.29 -8.06 -4.01
N ALA A 334 -9.80 -6.86 -3.72
CA ALA A 334 -9.46 -6.13 -2.50
C ALA A 334 -9.74 -6.96 -1.25
N LYS A 335 -10.91 -7.59 -1.17
CA LYS A 335 -11.29 -8.49 -0.06
C LYS A 335 -10.29 -9.62 0.16
N LYS A 336 -9.81 -10.25 -0.91
CA LYS A 336 -8.80 -11.32 -0.81
C LYS A 336 -7.42 -10.80 -0.43
N ALA A 337 -7.07 -9.59 -0.83
CA ALA A 337 -5.77 -8.98 -0.60
C ALA A 337 -5.61 -8.38 0.81
N LEU A 338 -6.67 -7.78 1.35
CA LEU A 338 -6.66 -7.04 2.62
C LEU A 338 -5.95 -7.76 3.77
N PRO A 339 -6.18 -9.09 4.02
CA PRO A 339 -5.49 -9.80 5.10
C PRO A 339 -3.96 -9.87 4.94
N TYR A 340 -3.44 -9.57 3.77
CA TYR A 340 -2.01 -9.60 3.44
C TYR A 340 -1.40 -8.22 3.21
N CYS A 341 -2.21 -7.15 3.35
CA CYS A 341 -1.74 -5.78 3.13
C CYS A 341 -1.03 -5.18 4.34
N ASN A 342 -0.99 -5.89 5.48
CA ASN A 342 -0.31 -5.47 6.72
C ASN A 342 -0.53 -3.98 7.05
N ILE A 343 -1.82 -3.55 6.94
CA ILE A 343 -2.27 -2.20 7.26
C ILE A 343 -2.13 -2.00 8.77
N THR A 344 -1.54 -0.88 9.15
CA THR A 344 -1.28 -0.55 10.56
C THR A 344 -1.31 0.96 10.79
N CYS A 345 -1.21 1.39 12.05
CA CYS A 345 -0.94 2.76 12.45
C CYS A 345 -0.09 2.71 13.73
N ILE A 346 1.21 2.45 13.58
CA ILE A 346 2.14 2.35 14.71
C ILE A 346 2.75 3.73 14.95
N THR A 347 2.58 4.28 16.16
CA THR A 347 3.02 5.62 16.56
C THR A 347 4.02 5.58 17.72
N GLY A 348 4.66 6.72 18.03
CA GLY A 348 5.50 6.90 19.20
C GLY A 348 6.76 6.03 19.21
N GLU A 349 7.19 5.59 20.42
CA GLU A 349 8.41 4.78 20.59
C GLU A 349 8.41 3.48 19.77
N PRO A 350 7.31 2.69 19.66
CA PRO A 350 7.28 1.51 18.81
C PRO A 350 7.52 1.82 17.33
N MET A 351 7.02 2.98 16.83
CA MET A 351 7.31 3.44 15.47
C MET A 351 8.80 3.74 15.31
N GLN A 352 9.39 4.47 16.24
CA GLN A 352 10.83 4.82 16.20
C GLN A 352 11.69 3.56 16.20
N GLU A 353 11.40 2.59 17.09
CA GLU A 353 12.15 1.33 17.19
C GLU A 353 12.08 0.54 15.87
N ALA A 354 10.89 0.30 15.34
CA ALA A 354 10.69 -0.47 14.12
C ALA A 354 11.32 0.21 12.89
N LEU A 355 11.10 1.53 12.75
CA LEU A 355 11.58 2.29 11.61
C LEU A 355 13.10 2.48 11.64
N SER A 356 13.70 2.82 12.80
CA SER A 356 15.15 2.95 12.93
C SER A 356 15.87 1.62 12.69
N GLY A 357 15.32 0.52 13.16
CA GLY A 357 15.84 -0.83 12.88
C GLY A 357 15.85 -1.14 11.39
N TYR A 358 14.73 -0.90 10.70
CA TYR A 358 14.64 -1.08 9.25
C TYR A 358 15.61 -0.20 8.47
N LEU A 359 15.66 1.11 8.77
CA LEU A 359 16.58 2.05 8.11
C LEU A 359 18.04 1.71 8.41
N GLY A 360 18.35 1.15 9.59
CA GLY A 360 19.67 0.64 9.96
C GLY A 360 20.15 -0.45 8.99
N VAL A 361 19.31 -1.43 8.71
CA VAL A 361 19.62 -2.49 7.73
C VAL A 361 19.88 -1.89 6.34
N LEU A 362 19.07 -0.94 5.90
CA LEU A 362 19.27 -0.27 4.61
C LEU A 362 20.55 0.58 4.57
N ALA A 363 20.88 1.25 5.70
CA ALA A 363 22.08 2.06 5.82
C ALA A 363 23.36 1.23 5.67
N GLU A 364 23.40 0.05 6.27
CA GLU A 364 24.53 -0.86 6.19
C GLU A 364 24.74 -1.39 4.76
N GLN A 365 23.64 -1.66 4.05
CA GLN A 365 23.69 -2.22 2.71
C GLN A 365 23.94 -1.16 1.63
N ALA A 366 23.20 -0.06 1.69
CA ALA A 366 23.19 0.99 0.68
C ALA A 366 22.88 2.37 1.33
N PRO A 367 23.87 3.06 1.92
CA PRO A 367 23.61 4.33 2.61
C PRO A 367 22.83 5.36 1.77
N ALA A 368 23.05 5.36 0.45
CA ALA A 368 22.35 6.25 -0.47
C ALA A 368 20.83 6.02 -0.48
N SER A 369 20.36 4.80 -0.15
CA SER A 369 18.94 4.44 -0.13
C SER A 369 18.13 5.23 0.91
N ILE A 370 18.79 5.71 1.96
CA ILE A 370 18.20 6.47 3.06
C ILE A 370 18.67 7.93 3.09
N GLY A 371 19.38 8.40 2.05
CA GLY A 371 19.90 9.76 1.96
C GLY A 371 21.29 9.97 2.55
N GLY A 372 22.09 8.90 2.70
CA GLY A 372 23.50 8.92 3.04
C GLY A 372 23.82 8.67 4.52
N GLN A 373 22.88 8.88 5.43
CA GLN A 373 23.02 8.68 6.88
C GLN A 373 21.69 8.35 7.52
N LEU A 374 21.73 7.71 8.69
CA LEU A 374 20.52 7.52 9.50
C LEU A 374 19.96 8.89 9.92
N PRO A 375 18.63 9.07 9.86
CA PRO A 375 18.00 10.26 10.41
C PRO A 375 18.25 10.41 11.92
N ASP A 376 18.32 11.64 12.39
CA ASP A 376 18.38 11.95 13.82
C ASP A 376 16.98 11.90 14.47
N ASP A 377 16.92 12.15 15.80
CA ASP A 377 15.70 12.07 16.60
C ASP A 377 14.58 13.00 16.08
N GLY A 378 14.92 14.11 15.42
CA GLY A 378 13.96 15.03 14.84
C GLY A 378 13.17 14.46 13.65
N PHE A 379 13.52 13.26 13.16
CA PHE A 379 12.77 12.53 12.15
C PHE A 379 11.52 11.84 12.71
N TYR A 380 11.51 11.51 14.00
CA TYR A 380 10.46 10.74 14.65
C TYR A 380 9.59 11.64 15.52
N PHE A 381 8.28 11.61 15.30
CA PHE A 381 7.33 12.25 16.19
C PHE A 381 7.03 11.35 17.39
N LEU A 382 7.36 11.84 18.57
CA LEU A 382 7.06 11.19 19.85
C LEU A 382 6.07 12.11 20.59
N PRO A 383 4.74 11.78 20.57
CA PRO A 383 3.68 12.62 21.12
C PRO A 383 3.72 12.73 22.64
#